data_004ddb49e14431f811af37353ab577d5
#
_entry.id   004ddb49e14431f811af37353ab577d5
#
_cell.length_a   1.000
_cell.length_b   1.000
_cell.length_c   1.000
_cell.angle_alpha   90.00
_cell.angle_beta   90.00
_cell.angle_gamma   90.00
#
_symmetry.space_group_name_H-M   'P 1'
#
loop_
_entity.id
_entity.type
_entity.pdbx_description
1 polymer ?
#
loop_
_entity_poly.entity_id
_entity_poly.type
_entity_poly.pdbx_seq_one_letter_code
_entity_poly.pdbx_strand_id
1 'polypeptide(L)'
;MKSRNKIAPLILLVAITLLCVAVLGACNGNDNSSADKETLTVGLECGYIPFNFTQTTDANGAVKISNADGYANGYDILIAKRIADALGKELVIVKTEWDSLVPGIEAGTLDLVIAGMSPTAERRKTIDFSEAYYESNLVIVVRKDGKYTEAKNLDDFNGAKLVAQQGTFHDDALQEQASAHGIVAGTPMSTFPEMTIALNAKTIDGYVAEEPGAIADCAANKDLTYVHLTNNSTGFTTSEEDTQIAIGMKYGYDQKDAVNNVLLGLSKEDRLALMEDAVAYSTDNTTNKSTFFSRIGDIFQKYYLSILKGVGYTVLVAIVGTVVGLLIGLLIGTYRTLNAPKNKVLAVLKKILDWIITIYIEVFRGTPMMVQAMVIFWGFALLNNGATMNVTLAGLIIVSINTGAYMAEIVRGGIISIDKGQFEGAEAIGMTHSQTMFNIVLPQALRNIMPSVANEFVINIKDTSVLNVIGFTELFFYGKSIALNTYAIFETYLVVAAIYFVLTFTTTRLLRLIEKKMDGKTDYQIVGSQNMDAESILREQAAKEGE
;
A
#
# COMPACT_ATOMS: atom_id res chain seq x y z
N MET A 1 37.27 19.25 35.02
CA MET A 1 36.38 20.06 34.21
C MET A 1 36.60 19.73 32.73
N LYS A 2 35.74 18.92 32.14
CA LYS A 2 35.58 18.79 30.68
C LYS A 2 34.08 18.61 30.44
N SER A 3 33.40 19.71 30.12
CA SER A 3 32.03 19.71 29.61
C SER A 3 32.04 18.99 28.28
N ARG A 4 31.68 17.72 28.26
CA ARG A 4 31.43 16.99 27.03
C ARG A 4 30.06 17.40 26.50
N ASN A 5 30.06 18.05 25.37
CA ASN A 5 28.88 18.50 24.63
C ASN A 5 27.81 17.39 24.54
N LYS A 6 26.82 17.43 25.42
CA LYS A 6 25.64 16.55 25.40
C LYS A 6 24.58 16.98 24.37
N ILE A 7 24.87 18.07 23.64
CA ILE A 7 24.01 18.65 22.61
C ILE A 7 24.30 18.03 21.21
N ALA A 8 25.46 17.41 21.02
CA ALA A 8 25.88 16.84 19.76
C ALA A 8 24.89 15.80 19.16
N PRO A 9 24.32 14.86 19.93
CA PRO A 9 23.34 13.92 19.36
C PRO A 9 22.02 14.59 18.99
N LEU A 10 21.60 15.63 19.70
CA LEU A 10 20.38 16.38 19.36
C LEU A 10 20.58 17.23 18.11
N ILE A 11 21.76 17.85 17.95
CA ILE A 11 22.15 18.59 16.75
C ILE A 11 22.25 17.64 15.55
N LEU A 12 22.77 16.43 15.75
CA LEU A 12 22.85 15.41 14.70
C LEU A 12 21.44 14.96 14.26
N LEU A 13 20.53 14.78 15.22
CA LEU A 13 19.13 14.42 14.93
C LEU A 13 18.40 15.53 14.13
N VAL A 14 18.57 16.78 14.55
CA VAL A 14 18.04 17.97 13.84
C VAL A 14 18.69 18.13 12.47
N ALA A 15 20.00 17.89 12.35
CA ALA A 15 20.71 17.94 11.08
C ALA A 15 20.24 16.84 10.12
N ILE A 16 19.96 15.62 10.60
CA ILE A 16 19.39 14.52 9.82
C ILE A 16 17.96 14.88 9.38
N THR A 17 17.15 15.49 10.25
CA THR A 17 15.79 15.93 9.90
C THR A 17 15.82 17.04 8.84
N LEU A 18 16.73 18.01 8.99
CA LEU A 18 16.93 19.08 7.99
C LEU A 18 17.50 18.53 6.68
N LEU A 19 18.37 17.53 6.72
CA LEU A 19 18.88 16.86 5.53
C LEU A 19 17.77 16.09 4.81
N CYS A 20 16.88 15.41 5.54
CA CYS A 20 15.70 14.75 4.97
C CYS A 20 14.74 15.75 4.34
N VAL A 21 14.51 16.91 4.98
CA VAL A 21 13.69 18.00 4.41
C VAL A 21 14.36 18.63 3.17
N ALA A 22 15.69 18.78 3.18
CA ALA A 22 16.44 19.30 2.03
C ALA A 22 16.44 18.29 0.86
N VAL A 23 16.51 16.99 1.12
CA VAL A 23 16.38 15.93 0.10
C VAL A 23 14.96 15.91 -0.48
N LEU A 24 13.93 16.15 0.34
CA LEU A 24 12.54 16.29 -0.11
C LEU A 24 12.33 17.56 -0.96
N GLY A 25 13.05 18.64 -0.66
CA GLY A 25 13.04 19.88 -1.46
C GLY A 25 13.78 19.73 -2.80
N ALA A 26 14.78 18.86 -2.88
CA ALA A 26 15.54 18.58 -4.11
C ALA A 26 14.79 17.64 -5.08
N CYS A 27 13.77 16.90 -4.62
CA CYS A 27 12.91 16.09 -5.46
C CYS A 27 11.82 16.90 -6.20
N ASN A 28 11.72 18.19 -5.96
CA ASN A 28 10.95 19.13 -6.77
C ASN A 28 11.83 19.63 -7.93
N GLY A 29 12.24 18.71 -8.79
CA GLY A 29 12.88 19.03 -10.06
C GLY A 29 11.85 19.73 -10.95
N ASN A 30 11.99 21.02 -11.09
CA ASN A 30 11.40 21.81 -12.16
C ASN A 30 11.92 21.24 -13.49
N ASP A 31 11.16 20.39 -14.13
CA ASP A 31 11.28 20.22 -15.57
C ASP A 31 10.58 21.40 -16.25
N ASN A 32 11.30 22.51 -16.31
CA ASN A 32 11.00 23.60 -17.24
C ASN A 32 11.61 23.21 -18.59
N SER A 33 10.77 22.83 -19.53
CA SER A 33 10.76 23.35 -20.91
C SER A 33 10.18 22.34 -21.90
N SER A 34 8.92 22.53 -22.18
CA SER A 34 8.37 22.45 -23.55
C SER A 34 6.92 22.92 -23.45
N ALA A 35 6.40 23.56 -24.49
CA ALA A 35 5.04 24.13 -24.52
C ALA A 35 4.05 23.17 -23.83
N ASP A 36 3.36 23.66 -22.81
CA ASP A 36 2.40 22.92 -22.00
C ASP A 36 1.32 22.30 -22.89
N LYS A 37 1.52 21.04 -23.32
CA LYS A 37 0.41 20.22 -23.74
C LYS A 37 -0.37 19.88 -22.48
N GLU A 38 -1.66 20.20 -22.46
CA GLU A 38 -2.53 19.70 -21.40
C GLU A 38 -2.39 18.17 -21.33
N THR A 39 -2.32 17.64 -20.13
CA THR A 39 -2.21 16.20 -19.91
C THR A 39 -3.59 15.54 -19.85
N LEU A 40 -3.68 14.27 -20.25
CA LEU A 40 -4.82 13.39 -20.03
C LEU A 40 -4.38 12.29 -19.07
N THR A 41 -4.86 12.34 -17.84
CA THR A 41 -4.50 11.38 -16.79
C THR A 41 -5.47 10.20 -16.80
N VAL A 42 -4.95 9.01 -17.14
CA VAL A 42 -5.74 7.79 -17.25
C VAL A 42 -5.34 6.79 -16.16
N GLY A 43 -6.32 6.37 -15.36
CA GLY A 43 -6.17 5.37 -14.31
C GLY A 43 -6.50 3.96 -14.81
N LEU A 44 -5.66 2.98 -14.45
CA LEU A 44 -5.85 1.56 -14.73
C LEU A 44 -4.93 0.69 -13.86
N GLU A 45 -5.27 -0.61 -13.69
CA GLU A 45 -4.51 -1.51 -12.79
C GLU A 45 -3.14 -1.91 -13.33
N CYS A 46 -2.93 -1.88 -14.64
CA CYS A 46 -1.76 -2.42 -15.33
C CYS A 46 -1.48 -3.90 -15.02
N GLY A 47 -2.53 -4.67 -14.77
CA GLY A 47 -2.45 -6.09 -14.38
C GLY A 47 -3.59 -6.95 -14.91
N TYR A 48 -4.45 -6.43 -15.77
CA TYR A 48 -5.58 -7.13 -16.39
C TYR A 48 -5.33 -7.40 -17.88
N ILE A 49 -4.67 -8.51 -18.19
CA ILE A 49 -4.37 -8.95 -19.57
C ILE A 49 -5.64 -9.43 -20.25
N PRO A 50 -5.88 -9.11 -21.54
CA PRO A 50 -5.10 -8.29 -22.46
C PRO A 50 -5.49 -6.80 -22.46
N PHE A 51 -6.42 -6.39 -21.59
CA PHE A 51 -6.92 -5.02 -21.54
C PHE A 51 -5.81 -4.03 -21.15
N ASN A 52 -5.13 -4.27 -20.02
CA ASN A 52 -4.04 -3.43 -19.57
C ASN A 52 -3.03 -4.25 -18.76
N PHE A 53 -1.76 -4.17 -19.11
CA PHE A 53 -0.68 -4.89 -18.44
C PHE A 53 0.61 -4.08 -18.43
N THR A 54 1.54 -4.46 -17.54
CA THR A 54 2.85 -3.82 -17.46
C THR A 54 3.88 -4.62 -18.23
N GLN A 55 4.74 -3.93 -18.98
CA GLN A 55 5.94 -4.49 -19.62
C GLN A 55 7.19 -3.69 -19.23
N THR A 56 8.38 -4.25 -19.48
CA THR A 56 9.66 -3.65 -19.06
C THR A 56 10.24 -2.67 -20.06
N THR A 57 9.76 -2.66 -21.29
CA THR A 57 10.24 -1.82 -22.41
C THR A 57 9.08 -1.04 -23.02
N ASP A 58 9.41 -0.04 -23.82
CA ASP A 58 8.46 0.75 -24.62
C ASP A 58 8.03 0.07 -25.92
N ALA A 59 8.40 -1.21 -26.14
CA ALA A 59 8.04 -1.97 -27.34
C ALA A 59 6.52 -1.97 -27.57
N ASN A 60 6.13 -2.15 -28.84
CA ASN A 60 4.75 -2.20 -29.27
C ASN A 60 3.92 -0.95 -28.88
N GLY A 61 4.59 0.19 -28.75
CA GLY A 61 3.95 1.46 -28.43
C GLY A 61 3.44 1.59 -27.00
N ALA A 62 4.00 0.83 -26.06
CA ALA A 62 3.66 0.93 -24.64
C ALA A 62 4.00 2.32 -24.09
N VAL A 63 3.21 2.77 -23.11
CA VAL A 63 3.30 4.09 -22.50
C VAL A 63 3.93 3.97 -21.12
N LYS A 64 4.87 4.86 -20.79
CA LYS A 64 5.53 4.86 -19.48
C LYS A 64 4.50 5.10 -18.37
N ILE A 65 4.56 4.27 -17.33
CA ILE A 65 3.73 4.46 -16.14
C ILE A 65 4.34 5.59 -15.30
N SER A 66 3.53 6.59 -14.93
CA SER A 66 4.02 7.81 -14.26
C SER A 66 4.43 7.58 -12.81
N ASN A 67 3.74 6.69 -12.13
CA ASN A 67 3.90 6.41 -10.70
C ASN A 67 4.49 5.02 -10.40
N ALA A 68 4.94 4.28 -11.42
CA ALA A 68 5.60 2.99 -11.24
C ALA A 68 6.67 2.77 -12.30
N ASP A 69 7.59 1.82 -12.06
CA ASP A 69 8.54 1.40 -13.07
C ASP A 69 7.86 0.51 -14.12
N GLY A 70 8.25 0.73 -15.38
CA GLY A 70 7.72 -0.02 -16.52
C GLY A 70 6.81 0.80 -17.43
N TYR A 71 6.21 0.10 -18.35
CA TYR A 71 5.36 0.67 -19.40
C TYR A 71 4.04 -0.09 -19.43
N ALA A 72 2.94 0.63 -19.55
CA ALA A 72 1.62 0.05 -19.72
C ALA A 72 1.35 -0.27 -21.19
N ASN A 73 0.81 -1.43 -21.47
CA ASN A 73 0.34 -1.84 -22.79
C ASN A 73 -0.98 -2.61 -22.69
N GLY A 74 -1.60 -2.89 -23.82
CA GLY A 74 -2.86 -3.60 -23.93
C GLY A 74 -3.95 -2.79 -24.62
N TYR A 75 -5.12 -3.40 -24.75
CA TYR A 75 -6.26 -2.82 -25.46
C TYR A 75 -6.66 -1.44 -24.94
N ASP A 76 -6.74 -1.29 -23.62
CA ASP A 76 -7.07 -0.02 -22.95
C ASP A 76 -6.06 1.08 -23.26
N ILE A 77 -4.78 0.72 -23.37
CA ILE A 77 -3.71 1.68 -23.73
C ILE A 77 -3.82 2.09 -25.20
N LEU A 78 -4.18 1.16 -26.10
CA LEU A 78 -4.39 1.48 -27.49
C LEU A 78 -5.59 2.41 -27.70
N ILE A 79 -6.63 2.27 -26.90
CA ILE A 79 -7.79 3.18 -26.85
C ILE A 79 -7.39 4.53 -26.24
N ALA A 80 -6.72 4.53 -25.09
CA ALA A 80 -6.29 5.75 -24.40
C ALA A 80 -5.41 6.65 -25.29
N LYS A 81 -4.50 6.07 -26.07
CA LYS A 81 -3.67 6.81 -27.03
C LYS A 81 -4.49 7.52 -28.08
N ARG A 82 -5.47 6.83 -28.69
CA ARG A 82 -6.35 7.43 -29.69
C ARG A 82 -7.16 8.59 -29.13
N ILE A 83 -7.62 8.46 -27.89
CA ILE A 83 -8.35 9.54 -27.20
C ILE A 83 -7.42 10.72 -26.93
N ALA A 84 -6.24 10.48 -26.38
CA ALA A 84 -5.26 11.53 -26.09
C ALA A 84 -4.84 12.29 -27.36
N ASP A 85 -4.57 11.55 -28.45
CA ASP A 85 -4.24 12.12 -29.76
C ASP A 85 -5.39 12.99 -30.31
N ALA A 86 -6.63 12.51 -30.23
CA ALA A 86 -7.81 13.25 -30.69
C ALA A 86 -8.08 14.51 -29.86
N LEU A 87 -7.78 14.47 -28.56
CA LEU A 87 -7.89 15.62 -27.66
C LEU A 87 -6.68 16.56 -27.71
N GLY A 88 -5.61 16.18 -28.43
CA GLY A 88 -4.36 16.96 -28.50
C GLY A 88 -3.59 17.02 -27.18
N LYS A 89 -3.85 16.08 -26.25
CA LYS A 89 -3.27 15.99 -24.91
C LYS A 89 -2.11 15.01 -24.84
N GLU A 90 -1.25 15.17 -23.85
CA GLU A 90 -0.22 14.18 -23.50
C GLU A 90 -0.82 13.11 -22.60
N LEU A 91 -0.69 11.84 -23.00
CA LEU A 91 -1.21 10.69 -22.22
C LEU A 91 -0.33 10.41 -21.01
N VAL A 92 -0.90 10.49 -19.82
CA VAL A 92 -0.27 10.14 -18.56
C VAL A 92 -0.98 8.92 -17.97
N ILE A 93 -0.27 7.79 -17.88
CA ILE A 93 -0.79 6.56 -17.29
C ILE A 93 -0.46 6.52 -15.80
N VAL A 94 -1.50 6.35 -14.98
CA VAL A 94 -1.39 6.20 -13.52
C VAL A 94 -1.85 4.81 -13.11
N LYS A 95 -0.91 4.00 -12.65
CA LYS A 95 -1.24 2.69 -12.09
C LYS A 95 -2.00 2.87 -10.79
N THR A 96 -3.22 2.32 -10.74
CA THR A 96 -4.18 2.53 -9.65
C THR A 96 -4.82 1.19 -9.29
N GLU A 97 -4.95 0.88 -8.01
CA GLU A 97 -5.67 -0.32 -7.56
C GLU A 97 -7.15 -0.23 -7.95
N TRP A 98 -7.78 -1.37 -8.24
CA TRP A 98 -9.17 -1.43 -8.70
C TRP A 98 -10.13 -0.61 -7.83
N ASP A 99 -10.10 -0.83 -6.52
CA ASP A 99 -10.96 -0.15 -5.55
C ASP A 99 -10.73 1.37 -5.45
N SER A 100 -9.63 1.87 -6.02
CA SER A 100 -9.25 3.27 -6.01
C SER A 100 -9.53 4.01 -7.32
N LEU A 101 -9.98 3.31 -8.37
CA LEU A 101 -10.25 3.90 -9.67
C LEU A 101 -11.42 4.88 -9.63
N VAL A 102 -12.58 4.46 -9.12
CA VAL A 102 -13.78 5.31 -8.99
C VAL A 102 -13.53 6.47 -8.03
N PRO A 103 -12.99 6.26 -6.82
CA PRO A 103 -12.57 7.36 -5.95
C PRO A 103 -11.60 8.35 -6.61
N GLY A 104 -10.71 7.87 -7.50
CA GLY A 104 -9.79 8.73 -8.27
C GLY A 104 -10.50 9.67 -9.22
N ILE A 105 -11.56 9.23 -9.90
CA ILE A 105 -12.43 10.07 -10.74
C ILE A 105 -13.20 11.09 -9.90
N GLU A 106 -13.82 10.65 -8.80
CA GLU A 106 -14.59 11.53 -7.90
C GLU A 106 -13.70 12.64 -7.33
N ALA A 107 -12.50 12.28 -6.92
CA ALA A 107 -11.52 13.21 -6.39
C ALA A 107 -10.87 14.11 -7.47
N GLY A 108 -11.04 13.80 -8.78
CA GLY A 108 -10.44 14.53 -9.89
C GLY A 108 -8.92 14.32 -10.04
N THR A 109 -8.41 13.21 -9.51
CA THR A 109 -7.00 12.80 -9.66
C THR A 109 -6.75 12.05 -10.95
N LEU A 110 -7.82 11.52 -11.52
CA LEU A 110 -7.89 10.86 -12.80
C LEU A 110 -8.91 11.60 -13.67
N ASP A 111 -8.57 11.87 -14.90
CA ASP A 111 -9.52 12.40 -15.88
C ASP A 111 -10.43 11.30 -16.41
N LEU A 112 -9.84 10.15 -16.72
CA LEU A 112 -10.52 8.97 -17.25
C LEU A 112 -10.06 7.70 -16.53
N VAL A 113 -10.95 6.73 -16.43
CA VAL A 113 -10.64 5.33 -16.11
C VAL A 113 -10.90 4.49 -17.36
N ILE A 114 -9.83 3.88 -17.89
CA ILE A 114 -9.88 2.96 -19.05
C ILE A 114 -9.24 1.66 -18.59
N ALA A 115 -10.05 0.77 -17.99
CA ALA A 115 -9.55 -0.35 -17.19
C ALA A 115 -10.40 -1.63 -17.35
N GLY A 116 -11.00 -1.85 -18.52
CA GLY A 116 -11.92 -2.96 -18.70
C GLY A 116 -13.18 -2.85 -17.81
N MET A 117 -13.61 -1.63 -17.51
CA MET A 117 -14.66 -1.38 -16.52
C MET A 117 -16.06 -1.40 -17.11
N SER A 118 -16.95 -2.23 -16.54
CA SER A 118 -18.37 -2.24 -16.92
C SER A 118 -19.11 -1.06 -16.28
N PRO A 119 -20.00 -0.38 -17.05
CA PRO A 119 -20.77 0.77 -16.59
C PRO A 119 -22.03 0.35 -15.83
N THR A 120 -21.88 -0.45 -14.79
CA THR A 120 -23.00 -0.98 -14.00
C THR A 120 -23.91 0.12 -13.45
N ALA A 121 -25.18 -0.20 -13.23
CA ALA A 121 -26.16 0.75 -12.69
C ALA A 121 -25.70 1.37 -11.35
N GLU A 122 -24.93 0.63 -10.54
CA GLU A 122 -24.39 1.14 -9.29
C GLU A 122 -23.28 2.17 -9.53
N ARG A 123 -22.32 1.88 -10.39
CA ARG A 123 -21.25 2.82 -10.74
C ARG A 123 -21.75 4.08 -11.39
N ARG A 124 -22.79 3.97 -12.24
CA ARG A 124 -23.48 5.13 -12.83
C ARG A 124 -24.13 6.07 -11.82
N LYS A 125 -24.31 5.68 -10.57
CA LYS A 125 -24.75 6.60 -9.51
C LYS A 125 -23.64 7.52 -9.02
N THR A 126 -22.39 7.15 -9.26
CA THR A 126 -21.20 7.82 -8.71
C THR A 126 -20.38 8.53 -9.78
N ILE A 127 -20.22 7.92 -10.94
CA ILE A 127 -19.46 8.47 -12.08
C ILE A 127 -20.23 8.35 -13.39
N ASP A 128 -19.84 9.14 -14.39
CA ASP A 128 -20.38 9.06 -15.74
C ASP A 128 -19.56 8.11 -16.62
N PHE A 129 -20.13 7.65 -17.73
CA PHE A 129 -19.49 6.72 -18.64
C PHE A 129 -19.62 7.17 -20.09
N SER A 130 -18.63 6.79 -20.91
CA SER A 130 -18.68 6.90 -22.36
C SER A 130 -19.64 5.91 -22.98
N GLU A 131 -19.78 5.96 -24.32
CA GLU A 131 -20.22 4.82 -25.12
C GLU A 131 -19.29 3.62 -24.91
N ALA A 132 -19.83 2.39 -25.05
CA ALA A 132 -19.06 1.18 -24.88
C ALA A 132 -17.96 1.06 -25.95
N TYR A 133 -16.74 0.72 -25.53
CA TYR A 133 -15.63 0.47 -26.45
C TYR A 133 -15.34 -1.01 -26.65
N TYR A 134 -15.92 -1.89 -25.82
CA TYR A 134 -15.87 -3.34 -25.97
C TYR A 134 -17.14 -3.98 -25.39
N GLU A 135 -17.45 -5.21 -25.82
CA GLU A 135 -18.52 -6.05 -25.29
C GLU A 135 -18.03 -7.50 -25.27
N SER A 136 -18.25 -8.21 -24.19
CA SER A 136 -17.75 -9.55 -23.98
C SER A 136 -18.78 -10.47 -23.32
N ASN A 137 -18.66 -11.77 -23.59
CA ASN A 137 -19.33 -12.80 -22.81
C ASN A 137 -18.54 -13.14 -21.56
N LEU A 138 -19.26 -13.52 -20.50
CA LEU A 138 -18.67 -14.17 -19.36
C LEU A 138 -18.40 -15.65 -19.67
N VAL A 139 -17.18 -16.06 -19.44
CA VAL A 139 -16.72 -17.44 -19.62
C VAL A 139 -16.14 -17.98 -18.31
N ILE A 140 -15.95 -19.28 -18.22
CA ILE A 140 -15.34 -19.90 -17.04
C ILE A 140 -14.00 -20.53 -17.44
N VAL A 141 -12.92 -20.03 -16.86
CA VAL A 141 -11.58 -20.61 -17.02
C VAL A 141 -11.44 -21.82 -16.09
N VAL A 142 -11.01 -22.94 -16.64
CA VAL A 142 -10.86 -24.22 -15.96
C VAL A 142 -9.53 -24.88 -16.32
N ARG A 143 -9.11 -25.89 -15.56
CA ARG A 143 -7.95 -26.73 -15.95
C ARG A 143 -8.30 -27.66 -17.08
N LYS A 144 -7.38 -27.90 -18.02
CA LYS A 144 -7.52 -28.88 -19.09
C LYS A 144 -7.69 -30.32 -18.61
N ASP A 145 -7.07 -30.65 -17.47
CA ASP A 145 -7.19 -31.95 -16.81
C ASP A 145 -8.38 -32.04 -15.85
N GLY A 146 -9.21 -30.98 -15.82
CA GLY A 146 -10.31 -30.85 -14.88
C GLY A 146 -11.61 -31.54 -15.33
N LYS A 147 -12.52 -31.73 -14.38
CA LYS A 147 -13.83 -32.36 -14.59
C LYS A 147 -14.75 -31.55 -15.52
N TYR A 148 -14.56 -30.22 -15.55
CA TYR A 148 -15.52 -29.29 -16.16
C TYR A 148 -15.11 -28.80 -17.56
N THR A 149 -14.10 -29.41 -18.17
CA THR A 149 -13.57 -29.01 -19.49
C THR A 149 -14.59 -29.13 -20.62
N GLU A 150 -15.50 -30.10 -20.51
CA GLU A 150 -16.54 -30.39 -21.51
C GLU A 150 -17.91 -29.75 -21.18
N ALA A 151 -17.96 -28.88 -20.17
CA ALA A 151 -19.18 -28.20 -19.78
C ALA A 151 -19.68 -27.29 -20.92
N LYS A 152 -21.00 -27.19 -21.09
CA LYS A 152 -21.65 -26.44 -22.16
C LYS A 152 -22.61 -25.37 -21.67
N ASN A 153 -23.00 -25.45 -20.42
CA ASN A 153 -23.88 -24.50 -19.74
C ASN A 153 -23.53 -24.45 -18.25
N LEU A 154 -24.15 -23.53 -17.50
CA LEU A 154 -23.90 -23.36 -16.07
C LEU A 154 -24.30 -24.58 -15.23
N ASP A 155 -25.32 -25.34 -15.61
CA ASP A 155 -25.77 -26.53 -14.88
C ASP A 155 -24.70 -27.64 -14.87
N ASP A 156 -23.84 -27.68 -15.87
CA ASP A 156 -22.74 -28.64 -15.96
C ASP A 156 -21.66 -28.40 -14.91
N PHE A 157 -21.66 -27.21 -14.28
CA PHE A 157 -20.76 -26.85 -13.17
C PHE A 157 -21.31 -27.22 -11.80
N ASN A 158 -22.34 -28.02 -11.70
CA ASN A 158 -22.90 -28.47 -10.43
C ASN A 158 -21.82 -29.08 -9.53
N GLY A 159 -21.68 -28.55 -8.32
CA GLY A 159 -20.65 -28.92 -7.33
C GLY A 159 -19.28 -28.27 -7.57
N ALA A 160 -19.08 -27.50 -8.64
CA ALA A 160 -17.85 -26.78 -8.89
C ALA A 160 -17.67 -25.62 -7.90
N LYS A 161 -16.47 -25.47 -7.38
CA LYS A 161 -16.08 -24.29 -6.60
C LYS A 161 -15.53 -23.23 -7.54
N LEU A 162 -16.34 -22.20 -7.83
CA LEU A 162 -15.97 -21.10 -8.70
C LEU A 162 -15.73 -19.82 -7.91
N VAL A 163 -14.86 -18.94 -8.40
CA VAL A 163 -14.57 -17.63 -7.85
C VAL A 163 -14.60 -16.56 -8.95
N ALA A 164 -14.63 -15.30 -8.54
CA ALA A 164 -14.49 -14.16 -9.44
C ALA A 164 -13.65 -13.06 -8.78
N GLN A 165 -13.33 -12.00 -9.51
CA GLN A 165 -12.60 -10.87 -8.97
C GLN A 165 -13.51 -10.03 -8.07
N GLN A 166 -13.04 -9.73 -6.88
CA GLN A 166 -13.75 -8.94 -5.88
C GLN A 166 -14.12 -7.55 -6.42
N GLY A 167 -15.34 -7.10 -6.09
CA GLY A 167 -15.80 -5.75 -6.47
C GLY A 167 -16.09 -5.60 -7.96
N THR A 168 -16.30 -6.71 -8.69
CA THR A 168 -16.68 -6.72 -10.08
C THR A 168 -18.06 -7.33 -10.28
N PHE A 169 -18.71 -7.01 -11.41
CA PHE A 169 -19.98 -7.65 -11.75
C PHE A 169 -19.85 -9.16 -11.99
N HIS A 170 -18.65 -9.66 -12.29
CA HIS A 170 -18.37 -11.11 -12.38
C HIS A 170 -18.66 -11.82 -11.07
N ASP A 171 -18.26 -11.20 -9.95
CA ASP A 171 -18.52 -11.72 -8.61
C ASP A 171 -20.01 -11.61 -8.28
N ASP A 172 -20.63 -10.48 -8.55
CA ASP A 172 -22.06 -10.29 -8.33
C ASP A 172 -22.88 -11.34 -9.09
N ALA A 173 -22.61 -11.52 -10.39
CA ALA A 173 -23.29 -12.52 -11.22
C ALA A 173 -23.06 -13.95 -10.72
N LEU A 174 -21.85 -14.28 -10.27
CA LEU A 174 -21.55 -15.59 -9.68
C LEU A 174 -22.30 -15.79 -8.36
N GLN A 175 -22.24 -14.83 -7.43
CA GLN A 175 -22.86 -14.96 -6.11
C GLN A 175 -24.40 -15.08 -6.21
N GLU A 176 -25.02 -14.34 -7.13
CA GLU A 176 -26.47 -14.36 -7.32
C GLU A 176 -26.98 -15.63 -7.97
N GLN A 177 -26.23 -16.19 -8.93
CA GLN A 177 -26.73 -17.26 -9.79
C GLN A 177 -26.17 -18.66 -9.44
N ALA A 178 -25.07 -18.75 -8.69
CA ALA A 178 -24.40 -20.01 -8.38
C ALA A 178 -25.33 -21.05 -7.77
N SER A 179 -26.15 -20.65 -6.80
CA SER A 179 -27.04 -21.58 -6.09
C SER A 179 -28.11 -22.21 -6.98
N ALA A 180 -28.58 -21.50 -8.02
CA ALA A 180 -29.57 -22.00 -8.97
C ALA A 180 -29.02 -23.13 -9.83
N HIS A 181 -27.69 -23.14 -10.06
CA HIS A 181 -26.99 -24.13 -10.89
C HIS A 181 -26.19 -25.15 -10.04
N GLY A 182 -26.36 -25.13 -8.69
CA GLY A 182 -25.62 -26.01 -7.79
C GLY A 182 -24.11 -25.71 -7.71
N ILE A 183 -23.69 -24.54 -8.15
CA ILE A 183 -22.31 -24.06 -8.08
C ILE A 183 -22.00 -23.60 -6.64
N VAL A 184 -20.79 -23.86 -6.17
CA VAL A 184 -20.29 -23.35 -4.89
C VAL A 184 -19.51 -22.06 -5.16
N ALA A 185 -20.14 -20.89 -4.96
CA ALA A 185 -19.44 -19.62 -5.04
C ALA A 185 -18.41 -19.53 -3.89
N GLY A 186 -17.14 -19.43 -4.24
CA GLY A 186 -16.04 -19.28 -3.30
C GLY A 186 -15.85 -17.81 -2.89
N THR A 187 -14.91 -17.57 -1.96
CA THR A 187 -14.52 -16.22 -1.58
C THR A 187 -13.88 -15.51 -2.77
N PRO A 188 -14.35 -14.32 -3.15
CA PRO A 188 -13.75 -13.55 -4.24
C PRO A 188 -12.26 -13.29 -4.03
N MET A 189 -11.51 -13.16 -5.10
CA MET A 189 -10.07 -12.91 -5.07
C MET A 189 -9.76 -11.53 -5.65
N SER A 190 -8.63 -10.94 -5.26
CA SER A 190 -8.33 -9.56 -5.62
C SER A 190 -7.93 -9.39 -7.09
N THR A 191 -7.30 -10.42 -7.70
CA THR A 191 -6.73 -10.31 -9.07
C THR A 191 -6.86 -11.60 -9.88
N PHE A 192 -6.87 -11.50 -11.20
CA PHE A 192 -6.88 -12.65 -12.13
C PHE A 192 -5.67 -13.58 -11.93
N PRO A 193 -4.41 -13.10 -11.77
CA PRO A 193 -3.28 -13.97 -11.46
C PRO A 193 -3.45 -14.79 -10.19
N GLU A 194 -4.06 -14.24 -9.13
CA GLU A 194 -4.37 -15.01 -7.91
C GLU A 194 -5.34 -16.15 -8.20
N MET A 195 -6.39 -15.89 -8.98
CA MET A 195 -7.35 -16.92 -9.40
C MET A 195 -6.70 -18.01 -10.27
N THR A 196 -5.82 -17.61 -11.20
CA THR A 196 -5.03 -18.54 -12.03
C THR A 196 -4.18 -19.49 -11.19
N ILE A 197 -3.55 -18.97 -10.12
CA ILE A 197 -2.75 -19.79 -9.20
C ILE A 197 -3.62 -20.71 -8.36
N ALA A 198 -4.72 -20.20 -7.81
CA ALA A 198 -5.66 -21.00 -7.05
C ALA A 198 -6.23 -22.16 -7.88
N LEU A 199 -6.49 -21.92 -9.17
CA LEU A 199 -6.93 -22.93 -10.14
C LEU A 199 -5.85 -23.98 -10.39
N ASN A 200 -4.60 -23.57 -10.62
CA ASN A 200 -3.46 -24.46 -10.80
C ASN A 200 -3.15 -25.26 -9.52
N ALA A 201 -3.29 -24.65 -8.34
CA ALA A 201 -3.15 -25.31 -7.04
C ALA A 201 -4.32 -26.23 -6.68
N LYS A 202 -5.36 -26.30 -7.53
CA LYS A 202 -6.56 -27.14 -7.33
C LYS A 202 -7.36 -26.76 -6.08
N THR A 203 -7.28 -25.51 -5.63
CA THR A 203 -8.06 -24.98 -4.51
C THR A 203 -9.44 -24.47 -4.94
N ILE A 204 -9.58 -24.19 -6.24
CA ILE A 204 -10.81 -23.89 -6.95
C ILE A 204 -10.92 -24.74 -8.23
N ASP A 205 -12.11 -24.84 -8.78
CA ASP A 205 -12.37 -25.60 -10.01
C ASP A 205 -12.39 -24.71 -11.25
N GLY A 206 -12.68 -23.41 -11.09
CA GLY A 206 -12.65 -22.42 -12.14
C GLY A 206 -12.83 -21.01 -11.62
N TYR A 207 -12.69 -20.04 -12.50
CA TYR A 207 -13.01 -18.63 -12.24
C TYR A 207 -13.72 -17.98 -13.42
N VAL A 208 -14.55 -16.98 -13.11
CA VAL A 208 -15.30 -16.21 -14.11
C VAL A 208 -14.41 -15.10 -14.65
N ALA A 209 -14.41 -14.95 -15.99
CA ALA A 209 -13.65 -13.91 -16.70
C ALA A 209 -14.39 -13.49 -17.96
N GLU A 210 -14.02 -12.34 -18.55
CA GLU A 210 -14.36 -12.04 -19.93
C GLU A 210 -13.56 -12.91 -20.90
N GLU A 211 -14.13 -13.21 -22.04
CA GLU A 211 -13.53 -14.08 -23.03
C GLU A 211 -12.13 -13.64 -23.49
N PRO A 212 -11.81 -12.36 -23.77
CA PRO A 212 -10.45 -11.96 -24.12
C PRO A 212 -9.42 -12.23 -23.00
N GLY A 213 -9.80 -12.01 -21.75
CA GLY A 213 -8.98 -12.33 -20.59
C GLY A 213 -8.71 -13.82 -20.48
N ALA A 214 -9.75 -14.65 -20.65
CA ALA A 214 -9.64 -16.10 -20.65
C ALA A 214 -8.73 -16.61 -21.78
N ILE A 215 -8.81 -16.03 -22.99
CA ILE A 215 -7.92 -16.37 -24.12
C ILE A 215 -6.47 -16.08 -23.75
N ALA A 216 -6.18 -14.90 -23.18
CA ALA A 216 -4.84 -14.51 -22.80
C ALA A 216 -4.28 -15.39 -21.67
N ASP A 217 -5.08 -15.68 -20.64
CA ASP A 217 -4.68 -16.56 -19.53
C ASP A 217 -4.39 -17.99 -20.01
N CYS A 218 -5.19 -18.52 -20.92
CA CYS A 218 -4.97 -19.85 -21.51
C CYS A 218 -3.77 -19.87 -22.47
N ALA A 219 -3.46 -18.78 -23.14
CA ALA A 219 -2.26 -18.65 -23.97
C ALA A 219 -0.99 -18.63 -23.11
N ALA A 220 -1.03 -17.90 -21.97
CA ALA A 220 0.05 -17.81 -21.01
C ALA A 220 0.25 -19.11 -20.22
N ASN A 221 -0.84 -19.84 -19.91
CA ASN A 221 -0.83 -21.08 -19.12
C ASN A 221 -1.44 -22.24 -19.90
N LYS A 222 -0.57 -23.09 -20.47
CA LYS A 222 -0.98 -24.22 -21.32
C LYS A 222 -1.80 -25.31 -20.62
N ASP A 223 -1.82 -25.32 -19.29
CA ASP A 223 -2.60 -26.27 -18.49
C ASP A 223 -4.04 -25.79 -18.24
N LEU A 224 -4.36 -24.57 -18.66
CA LEU A 224 -5.70 -23.99 -18.60
C LEU A 224 -6.41 -24.01 -19.94
N THR A 225 -7.72 -24.01 -19.86
CA THR A 225 -8.66 -23.77 -20.97
C THR A 225 -9.85 -22.99 -20.43
N TYR A 226 -10.72 -22.54 -21.31
CA TYR A 226 -11.98 -21.91 -20.88
C TYR A 226 -13.17 -22.59 -21.54
N VAL A 227 -14.28 -22.55 -20.84
CA VAL A 227 -15.57 -22.99 -21.34
C VAL A 227 -16.30 -21.79 -21.92
N HIS A 228 -16.52 -21.80 -23.23
CA HIS A 228 -17.27 -20.75 -23.90
C HIS A 228 -18.74 -20.81 -23.50
N LEU A 229 -19.25 -19.75 -22.92
CA LEU A 229 -20.63 -19.57 -22.52
C LEU A 229 -21.17 -18.31 -23.19
N THR A 230 -22.45 -18.35 -23.54
CA THR A 230 -23.15 -17.19 -24.13
C THR A 230 -24.07 -16.60 -23.08
N ASN A 231 -23.87 -15.33 -22.75
CA ASN A 231 -24.72 -14.61 -21.82
C ASN A 231 -26.20 -14.73 -22.20
N ASN A 232 -27.07 -14.83 -21.19
CA ASN A 232 -28.52 -14.94 -21.33
C ASN A 232 -28.99 -16.18 -22.14
N SER A 233 -28.10 -17.19 -22.32
CA SER A 233 -28.43 -18.44 -23.03
C SER A 233 -27.84 -19.65 -22.29
N THR A 234 -26.56 -19.96 -22.49
CA THR A 234 -25.85 -21.07 -21.81
C THR A 234 -25.04 -20.60 -20.62
N GLY A 235 -24.78 -19.30 -20.52
CA GLY A 235 -24.01 -18.64 -19.49
C GLY A 235 -24.85 -17.85 -18.49
N PHE A 236 -24.21 -16.94 -17.82
CA PHE A 236 -24.83 -16.09 -16.81
C PHE A 236 -25.92 -15.19 -17.41
N THR A 237 -26.97 -14.97 -16.66
CA THR A 237 -27.95 -13.92 -16.95
C THR A 237 -27.34 -12.58 -16.56
N THR A 238 -27.20 -11.70 -17.53
CA THR A 238 -26.54 -10.40 -17.38
C THR A 238 -27.38 -9.32 -18.06
N SER A 239 -27.27 -8.07 -17.59
CA SER A 239 -27.80 -6.92 -18.35
C SER A 239 -26.85 -6.57 -19.51
N GLU A 240 -27.34 -5.83 -20.48
CA GLU A 240 -26.51 -5.31 -21.56
C GLU A 240 -25.41 -4.38 -21.02
N GLU A 241 -25.72 -3.60 -19.99
CA GLU A 241 -24.79 -2.67 -19.35
C GLU A 241 -23.64 -3.39 -18.61
N ASP A 242 -23.90 -4.58 -18.06
CA ASP A 242 -22.88 -5.34 -17.31
C ASP A 242 -21.83 -5.98 -18.24
N THR A 243 -22.22 -6.32 -19.46
CA THR A 243 -21.34 -6.95 -20.46
C THR A 243 -20.59 -5.95 -21.33
N GLN A 244 -21.02 -4.69 -21.31
CA GLN A 244 -20.33 -3.59 -21.96
C GLN A 244 -19.14 -3.14 -21.13
N ILE A 245 -18.10 -2.69 -21.83
CA ILE A 245 -16.92 -2.06 -21.22
C ILE A 245 -16.87 -0.62 -21.72
N ALA A 246 -16.85 0.32 -20.78
CA ALA A 246 -16.91 1.76 -21.06
C ALA A 246 -15.89 2.55 -20.23
N ILE A 247 -15.60 3.76 -20.66
CA ILE A 247 -14.64 4.66 -20.03
C ILE A 247 -15.34 5.43 -18.91
N GLY A 248 -14.86 5.26 -17.67
CA GLY A 248 -15.34 6.04 -16.52
C GLY A 248 -14.77 7.46 -16.52
N MET A 249 -15.62 8.44 -16.19
CA MET A 249 -15.27 9.84 -16.10
C MET A 249 -16.15 10.57 -15.09
N LYS A 250 -15.74 11.77 -14.68
CA LYS A 250 -16.53 12.59 -13.75
C LYS A 250 -17.82 13.05 -14.42
N TYR A 251 -18.90 13.18 -13.66
CA TYR A 251 -20.13 13.81 -14.16
C TYR A 251 -19.86 15.21 -14.73
N GLY A 252 -20.39 15.42 -15.93
CA GLY A 252 -20.22 16.70 -16.64
C GLY A 252 -18.81 16.92 -17.18
N TYR A 253 -18.06 15.82 -17.43
CA TYR A 253 -16.77 15.92 -18.11
C TYR A 253 -16.95 16.57 -19.49
N ASP A 254 -16.32 17.73 -19.67
CA ASP A 254 -16.52 18.62 -20.81
C ASP A 254 -16.09 18.02 -22.17
N GLN A 255 -15.21 17.02 -22.14
CA GLN A 255 -14.70 16.33 -23.33
C GLN A 255 -15.37 14.98 -23.60
N LYS A 256 -16.48 14.65 -22.91
CA LYS A 256 -17.21 13.37 -23.08
C LYS A 256 -17.61 13.13 -24.55
N ASP A 257 -18.15 14.14 -25.22
CA ASP A 257 -18.56 14.01 -26.62
C ASP A 257 -17.38 13.76 -27.56
N ALA A 258 -16.23 14.36 -27.28
CA ALA A 258 -15.01 14.12 -28.05
C ALA A 258 -14.49 12.69 -27.83
N VAL A 259 -14.53 12.18 -26.61
CA VAL A 259 -14.21 10.78 -26.28
C VAL A 259 -15.15 9.84 -27.03
N ASN A 260 -16.47 10.07 -26.96
CA ASN A 260 -17.47 9.24 -27.65
C ASN A 260 -17.29 9.25 -29.17
N ASN A 261 -16.97 10.41 -29.76
CA ASN A 261 -16.71 10.49 -31.20
C ASN A 261 -15.51 9.63 -31.63
N VAL A 262 -14.46 9.54 -30.82
CA VAL A 262 -13.33 8.62 -31.07
C VAL A 262 -13.80 7.16 -31.06
N LEU A 263 -14.60 6.78 -30.04
CA LEU A 263 -15.08 5.41 -29.90
C LEU A 263 -16.07 4.99 -31.00
N LEU A 264 -16.98 5.89 -31.40
CA LEU A 264 -17.93 5.67 -32.46
C LEU A 264 -17.25 5.60 -33.84
N GLY A 265 -16.10 6.26 -33.99
CA GLY A 265 -15.28 6.18 -35.21
C GLY A 265 -14.54 4.85 -35.40
N LEU A 266 -14.49 3.99 -34.37
CA LEU A 266 -13.89 2.65 -34.45
C LEU A 266 -14.93 1.62 -34.87
N SER A 267 -14.73 1.01 -36.05
CA SER A 267 -15.57 -0.10 -36.52
C SER A 267 -15.43 -1.33 -35.62
N LYS A 268 -16.33 -2.29 -35.73
CA LYS A 268 -16.21 -3.55 -34.98
C LYS A 268 -14.94 -4.31 -35.37
N GLU A 269 -14.57 -4.27 -36.63
CA GLU A 269 -13.36 -4.88 -37.19
C GLU A 269 -12.10 -4.23 -36.58
N ASP A 270 -12.08 -2.88 -36.48
CA ASP A 270 -10.96 -2.16 -35.86
C ASP A 270 -10.78 -2.55 -34.37
N ARG A 271 -11.90 -2.66 -33.64
CA ARG A 271 -11.88 -3.06 -32.21
C ARG A 271 -11.35 -4.48 -32.04
N LEU A 272 -11.76 -5.41 -32.91
CA LEU A 272 -11.26 -6.79 -32.88
C LEU A 272 -9.78 -6.85 -33.22
N ALA A 273 -9.31 -6.13 -34.23
CA ALA A 273 -7.90 -6.07 -34.60
C ALA A 273 -7.05 -5.51 -33.46
N LEU A 274 -7.50 -4.44 -32.75
CA LEU A 274 -6.83 -3.92 -31.59
C LEU A 274 -6.75 -4.91 -30.43
N MET A 275 -7.81 -5.72 -30.25
CA MET A 275 -7.81 -6.75 -29.21
C MET A 275 -6.86 -7.90 -29.57
N GLU A 276 -6.81 -8.31 -30.83
CA GLU A 276 -5.85 -9.32 -31.35
C GLU A 276 -4.41 -8.85 -31.16
N ASP A 277 -4.11 -7.58 -31.47
CA ASP A 277 -2.81 -6.97 -31.19
C ASP A 277 -2.46 -7.00 -29.70
N ALA A 278 -3.41 -6.63 -28.84
CA ALA A 278 -3.21 -6.64 -27.39
C ALA A 278 -2.93 -8.04 -26.85
N VAL A 279 -3.65 -9.05 -27.33
CA VAL A 279 -3.40 -10.47 -27.00
C VAL A 279 -2.00 -10.89 -27.46
N ALA A 280 -1.61 -10.55 -28.69
CA ALA A 280 -0.28 -10.88 -29.23
C ALA A 280 0.83 -10.22 -28.40
N TYR A 281 0.69 -8.93 -28.04
CA TYR A 281 1.67 -8.21 -27.20
C TYR A 281 1.79 -8.81 -25.80
N SER A 282 0.72 -9.34 -25.24
CA SER A 282 0.74 -9.97 -23.92
C SER A 282 1.51 -11.29 -23.91
N THR A 283 1.43 -12.07 -24.99
CA THR A 283 2.08 -13.39 -25.08
C THR A 283 3.59 -13.31 -25.26
N ASP A 284 4.12 -12.25 -25.85
CA ASP A 284 5.55 -12.00 -25.98
C ASP A 284 6.24 -11.81 -24.61
N ASN A 285 5.49 -11.44 -23.58
CA ASN A 285 5.99 -11.23 -22.23
C ASN A 285 5.95 -12.48 -21.33
N THR A 286 5.31 -13.58 -21.77
CA THR A 286 5.20 -14.79 -20.94
C THR A 286 6.46 -15.65 -21.03
N THR A 287 7.10 -15.82 -19.90
CA THR A 287 8.33 -16.58 -19.75
C THR A 287 8.12 -18.08 -19.91
N ASN A 288 9.04 -18.71 -20.64
CA ASN A 288 9.22 -20.15 -20.81
C ASN A 288 9.16 -20.94 -19.48
N LYS A 289 8.89 -22.26 -19.59
CA LYS A 289 8.95 -23.28 -18.52
C LYS A 289 10.26 -23.21 -17.74
N SER A 290 10.38 -22.27 -16.80
CA SER A 290 11.53 -22.20 -15.90
C SER A 290 11.20 -22.94 -14.60
N THR A 291 12.19 -23.63 -14.03
CA THR A 291 12.06 -24.27 -12.71
C THR A 291 11.86 -23.20 -11.63
N PHE A 292 11.33 -23.59 -10.48
CA PHE A 292 11.12 -22.70 -9.33
C PHE A 292 12.35 -21.79 -9.03
N PHE A 293 13.53 -22.38 -8.93
CA PHE A 293 14.76 -21.61 -8.66
C PHE A 293 15.19 -20.71 -9.83
N SER A 294 14.93 -21.14 -11.07
CA SER A 294 15.18 -20.30 -12.24
C SER A 294 14.29 -19.05 -12.24
N ARG A 295 12.99 -19.20 -11.89
CA ARG A 295 12.07 -18.04 -11.78
C ARG A 295 12.52 -17.04 -10.73
N ILE A 296 13.02 -17.50 -9.57
CA ILE A 296 13.59 -16.61 -8.55
C ILE A 296 14.81 -15.87 -9.12
N GLY A 297 15.69 -16.56 -9.86
CA GLY A 297 16.83 -15.94 -10.54
C GLY A 297 16.42 -14.90 -11.56
N ASP A 298 15.41 -15.21 -12.39
CA ASP A 298 14.86 -14.31 -13.41
C ASP A 298 14.24 -13.05 -12.78
N ILE A 299 13.51 -13.19 -11.65
CA ILE A 299 12.95 -12.08 -10.88
C ILE A 299 14.08 -11.14 -10.43
N PHE A 300 15.13 -11.67 -9.82
CA PHE A 300 16.27 -10.85 -9.40
C PHE A 300 16.98 -10.20 -10.58
N GLN A 301 17.28 -10.95 -11.63
CA GLN A 301 18.00 -10.42 -12.79
C GLN A 301 17.23 -9.31 -13.51
N LYS A 302 15.92 -9.48 -13.67
CA LYS A 302 15.07 -8.55 -14.43
C LYS A 302 14.60 -7.35 -13.61
N TYR A 303 14.33 -7.53 -12.31
CA TYR A 303 13.63 -6.53 -11.48
C TYR A 303 14.45 -6.01 -10.28
N TYR A 304 15.77 -6.28 -10.21
CA TYR A 304 16.59 -5.89 -9.04
C TYR A 304 16.56 -4.37 -8.77
N LEU A 305 16.51 -3.54 -9.82
CA LEU A 305 16.44 -2.07 -9.64
C LEU A 305 15.12 -1.63 -9.01
N SER A 306 13.99 -2.20 -9.45
CA SER A 306 12.67 -1.93 -8.88
C SER A 306 12.61 -2.39 -7.43
N ILE A 307 13.15 -3.57 -7.12
CA ILE A 307 13.25 -4.09 -5.76
C ILE A 307 14.09 -3.16 -4.88
N LEU A 308 15.26 -2.71 -5.35
CA LEU A 308 16.12 -1.80 -4.60
C LEU A 308 15.47 -0.43 -4.37
N LYS A 309 14.75 0.11 -5.36
CA LYS A 309 13.97 1.34 -5.18
C LYS A 309 12.89 1.14 -4.11
N GLY A 310 12.13 0.04 -4.19
CA GLY A 310 11.13 -0.30 -3.19
C GLY A 310 11.71 -0.39 -1.78
N VAL A 311 12.85 -1.07 -1.61
CA VAL A 311 13.61 -1.12 -0.35
C VAL A 311 13.97 0.29 0.13
N GLY A 312 14.47 1.14 -0.77
CA GLY A 312 14.83 2.54 -0.47
C GLY A 312 13.65 3.33 0.08
N TYR A 313 12.49 3.27 -0.58
CA TYR A 313 11.28 3.95 -0.12
C TYR A 313 10.73 3.37 1.19
N THR A 314 10.72 2.05 1.36
CA THR A 314 10.35 1.38 2.62
C THR A 314 11.19 1.92 3.78
N VAL A 315 12.51 1.94 3.63
CA VAL A 315 13.44 2.40 4.67
C VAL A 315 13.30 3.91 4.91
N LEU A 316 13.16 4.72 3.87
CA LEU A 316 12.95 6.16 3.97
C LEU A 316 11.72 6.49 4.82
N VAL A 317 10.57 5.91 4.47
CA VAL A 317 9.30 6.18 5.18
C VAL A 317 9.37 5.66 6.62
N ALA A 318 9.96 4.49 6.85
CA ALA A 318 10.12 3.95 8.18
C ALA A 318 11.01 4.85 9.07
N ILE A 319 12.14 5.35 8.54
CA ILE A 319 13.04 6.27 9.28
C ILE A 319 12.32 7.59 9.59
N VAL A 320 11.78 8.25 8.56
CA VAL A 320 11.15 9.57 8.71
C VAL A 320 9.91 9.46 9.60
N GLY A 321 9.06 8.45 9.36
CA GLY A 321 7.87 8.19 10.18
C GLY A 321 8.20 7.95 11.65
N THR A 322 9.25 7.19 11.94
CA THR A 322 9.69 6.95 13.33
C THR A 322 10.27 8.20 13.97
N VAL A 323 11.12 8.95 13.27
CA VAL A 323 11.75 10.16 13.81
C VAL A 323 10.71 11.25 14.06
N VAL A 324 9.86 11.54 13.09
CA VAL A 324 8.80 12.54 13.21
C VAL A 324 7.75 12.08 14.23
N GLY A 325 7.37 10.80 14.19
CA GLY A 325 6.47 10.21 15.20
C GLY A 325 7.03 10.32 16.63
N LEU A 326 8.33 10.07 16.82
CA LEU A 326 8.98 10.26 18.13
C LEU A 326 8.93 11.73 18.58
N LEU A 327 9.15 12.69 17.67
CA LEU A 327 9.05 14.12 18.00
C LEU A 327 7.62 14.50 18.41
N ILE A 328 6.62 14.04 17.68
CA ILE A 328 5.20 14.21 18.04
C ILE A 328 4.94 13.56 19.40
N GLY A 329 5.41 12.33 19.60
CA GLY A 329 5.26 11.58 20.82
C GLY A 329 5.93 12.26 22.03
N LEU A 330 7.12 12.81 21.85
CA LEU A 330 7.82 13.58 22.90
C LEU A 330 7.03 14.83 23.31
N LEU A 331 6.50 15.58 22.34
CA LEU A 331 5.68 16.75 22.63
C LEU A 331 4.41 16.39 23.38
N ILE A 332 3.67 15.42 22.89
CA ILE A 332 2.38 14.99 23.45
C ILE A 332 2.60 14.27 24.80
N GLY A 333 3.52 13.31 24.86
CA GLY A 333 3.80 12.53 26.05
C GLY A 333 4.28 13.40 27.21
N THR A 334 5.20 14.35 26.94
CA THR A 334 5.66 15.32 27.94
C THR A 334 4.53 16.25 28.37
N TYR A 335 3.74 16.78 27.41
CA TYR A 335 2.61 17.65 27.72
C TYR A 335 1.58 16.96 28.64
N ARG A 336 1.25 15.70 28.40
CA ARG A 336 0.30 14.92 29.21
C ARG A 336 0.77 14.62 30.64
N THR A 337 2.05 14.78 30.94
CA THR A 337 2.59 14.64 32.31
C THR A 337 2.60 15.96 33.09
N LEU A 338 2.27 17.09 32.45
CA LEU A 338 2.21 18.38 33.12
C LEU A 338 1.00 18.48 34.07
N ASN A 339 1.23 19.03 35.25
CA ASN A 339 0.18 19.33 36.21
C ASN A 339 -0.80 20.39 35.69
N ALA A 340 -2.05 20.38 36.18
CA ALA A 340 -3.03 21.40 35.86
C ALA A 340 -2.55 22.79 36.33
N PRO A 341 -2.65 23.82 35.46
CA PRO A 341 -2.26 25.16 35.84
C PRO A 341 -3.19 25.75 36.90
N LYS A 342 -2.66 26.60 37.79
CA LYS A 342 -3.44 27.24 38.87
C LYS A 342 -4.54 28.20 38.33
N ASN A 343 -4.31 28.77 37.17
CA ASN A 343 -5.29 29.65 36.52
C ASN A 343 -6.46 28.82 35.96
N LYS A 344 -7.69 29.14 36.39
CA LYS A 344 -8.92 28.41 36.00
C LYS A 344 -9.14 28.37 34.47
N VAL A 345 -8.85 29.47 33.76
CA VAL A 345 -9.01 29.53 32.29
C VAL A 345 -8.01 28.58 31.61
N LEU A 346 -6.74 28.63 32.02
CA LEU A 346 -5.70 27.74 31.50
C LEU A 346 -5.98 26.27 31.86
N ALA A 347 -6.57 26.00 33.03
CA ALA A 347 -6.97 24.64 33.41
C ALA A 347 -8.10 24.10 32.51
N VAL A 348 -9.07 24.93 32.13
CA VAL A 348 -10.14 24.53 31.19
C VAL A 348 -9.54 24.29 29.79
N LEU A 349 -8.66 25.20 29.31
CA LEU A 349 -7.98 25.01 28.03
C LEU A 349 -7.13 23.74 28.00
N LYS A 350 -6.40 23.44 29.10
CA LYS A 350 -5.65 22.19 29.23
C LYS A 350 -6.59 20.98 29.11
N LYS A 351 -7.73 21.00 29.80
CA LYS A 351 -8.70 19.90 29.76
C LYS A 351 -9.28 19.65 28.34
N ILE A 352 -9.56 20.72 27.59
CA ILE A 352 -9.99 20.63 26.19
C ILE A 352 -8.90 20.02 25.32
N LEU A 353 -7.66 20.47 25.48
CA LEU A 353 -6.51 19.96 24.72
C LEU A 353 -6.20 18.51 25.09
N ASP A 354 -6.27 18.15 26.38
CA ASP A 354 -6.14 16.76 26.85
C ASP A 354 -7.18 15.86 26.19
N TRP A 355 -8.43 16.33 26.05
CA TRP A 355 -9.52 15.60 25.39
C TRP A 355 -9.24 15.40 23.89
N ILE A 356 -8.80 16.44 23.19
CA ILE A 356 -8.44 16.37 21.75
C ILE A 356 -7.27 15.38 21.54
N ILE A 357 -6.25 15.47 22.37
CA ILE A 357 -5.07 14.56 22.33
C ILE A 357 -5.52 13.11 22.60
N THR A 358 -6.43 12.91 23.56
CA THR A 358 -6.95 11.57 23.84
C THR A 358 -7.69 10.99 22.63
N ILE A 359 -8.58 11.78 21.99
CA ILE A 359 -9.25 11.36 20.75
C ILE A 359 -8.22 11.01 19.66
N TYR A 360 -7.22 11.86 19.44
CA TYR A 360 -6.15 11.59 18.48
C TYR A 360 -5.49 10.24 18.75
N ILE A 361 -5.06 10.00 19.98
CA ILE A 361 -4.37 8.76 20.36
C ILE A 361 -5.29 7.54 20.19
N GLU A 362 -6.53 7.63 20.64
CA GLU A 362 -7.51 6.52 20.58
C GLU A 362 -7.87 6.20 19.12
N VAL A 363 -8.11 7.19 18.28
CA VAL A 363 -8.44 7.00 16.86
C VAL A 363 -7.28 6.34 16.12
N PHE A 364 -6.07 6.90 16.22
CA PHE A 364 -4.93 6.39 15.45
C PHE A 364 -4.38 5.05 15.96
N ARG A 365 -4.62 4.70 17.22
CA ARG A 365 -4.30 3.38 17.76
C ARG A 365 -5.44 2.37 17.66
N GLY A 366 -6.67 2.84 17.51
CA GLY A 366 -7.87 2.02 17.46
C GLY A 366 -8.34 1.66 16.05
N THR A 367 -7.75 2.24 15.00
CA THR A 367 -8.12 1.98 13.60
C THR A 367 -6.95 1.43 12.79
N PRO A 368 -7.18 0.57 11.77
CA PRO A 368 -6.11 0.08 10.91
C PRO A 368 -5.45 1.22 10.11
N MET A 369 -4.12 1.20 9.99
CA MET A 369 -3.38 2.24 9.25
C MET A 369 -3.79 2.31 7.77
N MET A 370 -4.18 1.19 7.15
CA MET A 370 -4.71 1.16 5.79
C MET A 370 -5.96 2.05 5.65
N VAL A 371 -6.90 1.94 6.57
CA VAL A 371 -8.13 2.77 6.58
C VAL A 371 -7.78 4.25 6.78
N GLN A 372 -6.84 4.53 7.69
CA GLN A 372 -6.34 5.90 7.90
C GLN A 372 -5.72 6.48 6.63
N ALA A 373 -4.94 5.67 5.89
CA ALA A 373 -4.33 6.08 4.64
C ALA A 373 -5.38 6.49 3.60
N MET A 374 -6.41 5.67 3.43
CA MET A 374 -7.53 5.97 2.51
C MET A 374 -8.26 7.26 2.91
N VAL A 375 -8.65 7.38 4.20
CA VAL A 375 -9.39 8.55 4.69
C VAL A 375 -8.57 9.84 4.55
N ILE A 376 -7.27 9.81 4.88
CA ILE A 376 -6.42 11.01 4.82
C ILE A 376 -6.16 11.40 3.35
N PHE A 377 -5.78 10.44 2.52
CA PHE A 377 -5.38 10.71 1.14
C PHE A 377 -6.56 11.18 0.29
N TRP A 378 -7.64 10.40 0.26
CA TRP A 378 -8.84 10.73 -0.53
C TRP A 378 -9.66 11.86 0.09
N GLY A 379 -9.69 11.95 1.43
CA GLY A 379 -10.33 13.07 2.14
C GLY A 379 -9.65 14.41 1.84
N PHE A 380 -8.31 14.42 1.73
CA PHE A 380 -7.57 15.60 1.29
C PHE A 380 -7.96 16.01 -0.14
N ALA A 381 -8.04 15.05 -1.06
CA ALA A 381 -8.43 15.33 -2.44
C ALA A 381 -9.86 15.89 -2.53
N LEU A 382 -10.81 15.30 -1.79
CA LEU A 382 -12.20 15.82 -1.73
C LEU A 382 -12.27 17.27 -1.22
N LEU A 383 -11.48 17.63 -0.20
CA LEU A 383 -11.46 18.98 0.37
C LEU A 383 -10.74 20.00 -0.52
N ASN A 384 -9.90 19.57 -1.46
CA ASN A 384 -9.09 20.41 -2.32
C ASN A 384 -9.52 20.37 -3.80
N ASN A 385 -10.82 20.16 -4.05
CA ASN A 385 -11.39 20.14 -5.41
C ASN A 385 -10.66 19.16 -6.36
N GLY A 386 -10.27 17.99 -5.84
CA GLY A 386 -9.60 16.95 -6.60
C GLY A 386 -8.07 17.03 -6.61
N ALA A 387 -7.47 18.09 -6.10
CA ALA A 387 -6.01 18.15 -6.01
C ALA A 387 -5.49 17.15 -4.97
N THR A 388 -4.75 16.13 -5.42
CA THR A 388 -4.14 15.16 -4.53
C THR A 388 -2.86 15.67 -3.88
N MET A 389 -2.62 15.15 -2.69
CA MET A 389 -1.30 15.25 -2.07
C MET A 389 -0.31 14.38 -2.84
N ASN A 390 0.93 14.82 -2.96
CA ASN A 390 1.99 13.94 -3.46
C ASN A 390 2.02 12.65 -2.63
N VAL A 391 1.97 11.48 -3.30
CA VAL A 391 1.82 10.16 -2.64
C VAL A 391 2.94 9.88 -1.64
N THR A 392 4.19 10.29 -1.96
CA THR A 392 5.32 10.14 -1.03
C THR A 392 5.14 10.99 0.22
N LEU A 393 4.70 12.24 0.05
CA LEU A 393 4.41 13.13 1.18
C LEU A 393 3.24 12.60 2.02
N ALA A 394 2.20 12.09 1.37
CA ALA A 394 1.08 11.45 2.05
C ALA A 394 1.53 10.27 2.91
N GLY A 395 2.33 9.36 2.36
CA GLY A 395 2.89 8.22 3.09
C GLY A 395 3.71 8.65 4.31
N LEU A 396 4.58 9.66 4.14
CA LEU A 396 5.37 10.22 5.25
C LEU A 396 4.49 10.80 6.35
N ILE A 397 3.45 11.57 6.01
CA ILE A 397 2.51 12.18 6.96
C ILE A 397 1.71 11.10 7.68
N ILE A 398 1.14 10.14 6.97
CA ILE A 398 0.30 9.08 7.52
C ILE A 398 1.08 8.24 8.54
N VAL A 399 2.27 7.75 8.15
CA VAL A 399 3.10 6.95 9.07
C VAL A 399 3.56 7.80 10.27
N SER A 400 3.93 9.07 10.05
CA SER A 400 4.38 9.94 11.15
C SER A 400 3.27 10.23 12.17
N ILE A 401 2.05 10.48 11.73
CA ILE A 401 0.91 10.74 12.60
C ILE A 401 0.50 9.46 13.33
N ASN A 402 0.44 8.33 12.64
CA ASN A 402 0.13 7.04 13.25
C ASN A 402 1.17 6.68 14.32
N THR A 403 2.46 6.68 13.96
CA THR A 403 3.56 6.39 14.90
C THR A 403 3.59 7.39 16.05
N GLY A 404 3.25 8.66 15.81
CA GLY A 404 3.17 9.70 16.84
C GLY A 404 2.19 9.37 17.96
N ALA A 405 1.07 8.74 17.64
CA ALA A 405 0.08 8.30 18.63
C ALA A 405 0.62 7.17 19.52
N TYR A 406 1.35 6.19 18.95
CA TYR A 406 2.02 5.14 19.72
C TYR A 406 3.15 5.72 20.57
N MET A 407 4.00 6.57 19.99
CA MET A 407 5.12 7.21 20.68
C MET A 407 4.66 8.11 21.83
N ALA A 408 3.50 8.76 21.74
CA ALA A 408 2.94 9.57 22.81
C ALA A 408 2.71 8.75 24.11
N GLU A 409 2.19 7.53 23.97
CA GLU A 409 1.99 6.63 25.11
C GLU A 409 3.31 6.01 25.58
N ILE A 410 4.23 5.66 24.66
CA ILE A 410 5.56 5.15 25.01
C ILE A 410 6.33 6.21 25.84
N VAL A 411 6.35 7.45 25.37
CA VAL A 411 7.03 8.56 26.07
C VAL A 411 6.38 8.85 27.42
N ARG A 412 5.04 8.91 27.45
CA ARG A 412 4.31 9.10 28.72
C ARG A 412 4.63 7.99 29.72
N GLY A 413 4.62 6.73 29.29
CA GLY A 413 5.01 5.58 30.12
C GLY A 413 6.44 5.67 30.60
N GLY A 414 7.38 6.05 29.72
CA GLY A 414 8.78 6.25 30.06
C GLY A 414 9.01 7.36 31.10
N ILE A 415 8.27 8.47 31.04
CA ILE A 415 8.35 9.54 32.03
C ILE A 415 7.80 9.07 33.40
N ILE A 416 6.67 8.35 33.37
CA ILE A 416 6.03 7.84 34.59
C ILE A 416 6.90 6.76 35.28
N SER A 417 7.71 6.03 34.52
CA SER A 417 8.61 4.99 35.07
C SER A 417 9.80 5.54 35.81
N ILE A 418 10.07 6.86 35.76
CA ILE A 418 11.18 7.47 36.48
C ILE A 418 10.81 7.55 37.97
N ASP A 419 11.78 7.15 38.82
CA ASP A 419 11.61 7.16 40.26
C ASP A 419 11.23 8.56 40.79
N LYS A 420 10.23 8.62 41.67
CA LYS A 420 9.72 9.88 42.23
C LYS A 420 10.81 10.65 43.01
N GLY A 421 11.78 9.94 43.61
CA GLY A 421 12.92 10.56 44.28
C GLY A 421 13.76 11.45 43.35
N GLN A 422 13.76 11.20 42.03
CA GLN A 422 14.43 12.08 41.05
C GLN A 422 13.74 13.46 40.98
N PHE A 423 12.41 13.48 41.06
CA PHE A 423 11.63 14.72 41.08
C PHE A 423 11.78 15.43 42.40
N GLU A 424 11.67 14.72 43.51
CA GLU A 424 11.81 15.25 44.90
C GLU A 424 13.22 15.80 45.15
N GLY A 425 14.26 15.07 44.73
CA GLY A 425 15.64 15.52 44.85
C GLY A 425 15.94 16.79 44.03
N ALA A 426 15.35 16.88 42.82
CA ALA A 426 15.47 18.08 41.99
C ALA A 426 14.77 19.29 42.64
N GLU A 427 13.58 19.08 43.19
CA GLU A 427 12.82 20.13 43.88
C GLU A 427 13.56 20.60 45.17
N ALA A 428 14.17 19.68 45.93
CA ALA A 428 14.93 19.98 47.12
C ALA A 428 16.12 20.90 46.86
N ILE A 429 16.74 20.84 45.67
CA ILE A 429 17.83 21.74 45.26
C ILE A 429 17.34 22.98 44.50
N GLY A 430 16.02 23.24 44.52
CA GLY A 430 15.41 24.43 43.94
C GLY A 430 15.24 24.45 42.42
N MET A 431 15.29 23.31 41.77
CA MET A 431 15.01 23.24 40.33
C MET A 431 13.53 23.48 40.03
N THR A 432 13.25 24.25 39.00
CA THR A 432 11.91 24.40 38.47
C THR A 432 11.47 23.11 37.76
N HIS A 433 10.17 22.89 37.65
CA HIS A 433 9.62 21.71 36.94
C HIS A 433 10.22 21.53 35.53
N SER A 434 10.36 22.60 34.77
CA SER A 434 10.98 22.54 33.43
C SER A 434 12.46 22.13 33.50
N GLN A 435 13.23 22.68 34.46
CA GLN A 435 14.63 22.28 34.67
C GLN A 435 14.74 20.81 35.04
N THR A 436 13.88 20.33 35.93
CA THR A 436 13.80 18.91 36.32
C THR A 436 13.48 18.05 35.12
N MET A 437 12.47 18.42 34.35
CA MET A 437 12.03 17.67 33.16
C MET A 437 13.18 17.56 32.14
N PHE A 438 13.77 18.68 31.71
CA PHE A 438 14.77 18.68 30.63
C PHE A 438 16.15 18.14 31.07
N ASN A 439 16.57 18.35 32.32
CA ASN A 439 17.92 18.00 32.73
C ASN A 439 18.01 16.65 33.43
N ILE A 440 16.92 16.16 34.03
CA ILE A 440 16.92 14.93 34.85
C ILE A 440 16.00 13.87 34.24
N VAL A 441 14.71 14.18 34.06
CA VAL A 441 13.68 13.19 33.73
C VAL A 441 13.77 12.76 32.27
N LEU A 442 13.70 13.70 31.30
CA LEU A 442 13.70 13.36 29.87
C LEU A 442 14.95 12.58 29.42
N PRO A 443 16.18 12.90 29.84
CA PRO A 443 17.35 12.11 29.48
C PRO A 443 17.29 10.66 29.97
N GLN A 444 16.70 10.43 31.13
CA GLN A 444 16.50 9.09 31.69
C GLN A 444 15.34 8.38 30.99
N ALA A 445 14.20 9.06 30.82
CA ALA A 445 13.04 8.53 30.13
C ALA A 445 13.39 8.13 28.69
N LEU A 446 14.11 8.97 27.94
CA LEU A 446 14.58 8.65 26.58
C LEU A 446 15.41 7.37 26.54
N ARG A 447 16.28 7.16 27.53
CA ARG A 447 17.06 5.92 27.60
C ARG A 447 16.14 4.71 27.84
N ASN A 448 15.17 4.84 28.75
CA ASN A 448 14.23 3.76 29.07
C ASN A 448 13.31 3.37 27.90
N ILE A 449 12.92 4.34 27.06
CA ILE A 449 12.01 4.09 25.92
C ILE A 449 12.72 3.67 24.63
N MET A 450 14.05 3.77 24.55
CA MET A 450 14.79 3.45 23.32
C MET A 450 14.49 2.05 22.75
N PRO A 451 14.37 0.97 23.55
CA PRO A 451 13.97 -0.33 23.04
C PRO A 451 12.58 -0.32 22.38
N SER A 452 11.63 0.44 22.96
CA SER A 452 10.29 0.58 22.39
C SER A 452 10.31 1.40 21.09
N VAL A 453 11.10 2.47 21.03
CA VAL A 453 11.31 3.27 19.81
C VAL A 453 11.95 2.42 18.70
N ALA A 454 12.93 1.60 19.07
CA ALA A 454 13.56 0.66 18.14
C ALA A 454 12.57 -0.37 17.59
N ASN A 455 11.66 -0.87 18.43
CA ASN A 455 10.60 -1.79 18.01
C ASN A 455 9.61 -1.11 17.05
N GLU A 456 9.19 0.12 17.33
CA GLU A 456 8.31 0.89 16.42
C GLU A 456 8.96 1.12 15.05
N PHE A 457 10.28 1.37 15.00
CA PHE A 457 10.97 1.47 13.73
C PHE A 457 10.90 0.17 12.92
N VAL A 458 11.09 -0.98 13.56
CA VAL A 458 10.97 -2.29 12.90
C VAL A 458 9.51 -2.57 12.46
N ILE A 459 8.53 -2.13 13.24
CA ILE A 459 7.12 -2.20 12.88
C ILE A 459 6.86 -1.35 11.64
N ASN A 460 7.31 -0.09 11.62
CA ASN A 460 7.15 0.81 10.49
C ASN A 460 7.73 0.25 9.19
N ILE A 461 8.86 -0.46 9.21
CA ILE A 461 9.40 -1.12 8.01
C ILE A 461 8.37 -2.06 7.37
N LYS A 462 7.58 -2.78 8.16
CA LYS A 462 6.56 -3.70 7.66
C LYS A 462 5.27 -2.97 7.30
N ASP A 463 4.89 -2.02 8.11
CA ASP A 463 3.62 -1.31 8.00
C ASP A 463 3.58 -0.34 6.81
N THR A 464 4.75 0.07 6.26
CA THR A 464 4.79 0.81 4.99
C THR A 464 4.08 0.08 3.85
N SER A 465 4.00 -1.26 3.89
CA SER A 465 3.33 -2.08 2.88
C SER A 465 1.85 -1.75 2.71
N VAL A 466 1.16 -1.27 3.74
CA VAL A 466 -0.26 -0.90 3.67
C VAL A 466 -0.50 0.36 2.85
N LEU A 467 0.54 1.19 2.63
CA LEU A 467 0.46 2.39 1.81
C LEU A 467 0.29 2.08 0.30
N ASN A 468 0.46 0.81 -0.10
CA ASN A 468 0.13 0.35 -1.44
C ASN A 468 -1.30 0.74 -1.85
N VAL A 469 -2.24 0.81 -0.90
CA VAL A 469 -3.65 1.17 -1.14
C VAL A 469 -3.83 2.58 -1.72
N ILE A 470 -2.90 3.50 -1.45
CA ILE A 470 -2.88 4.86 -2.03
C ILE A 470 -1.88 4.99 -3.20
N GLY A 471 -1.36 3.87 -3.72
CA GLY A 471 -0.41 3.84 -4.82
C GLY A 471 1.03 4.18 -4.42
N PHE A 472 1.39 4.10 -3.14
CA PHE A 472 2.77 4.35 -2.71
C PHE A 472 3.72 3.23 -3.13
N THR A 473 4.79 3.57 -3.86
CA THR A 473 5.69 2.64 -4.55
C THR A 473 6.83 2.14 -3.65
N GLU A 474 6.50 1.38 -2.61
CA GLU A 474 7.47 0.74 -1.72
C GLU A 474 7.71 -0.75 -2.12
N LEU A 475 8.41 -1.52 -1.31
CA LEU A 475 8.82 -2.89 -1.65
C LEU A 475 7.65 -3.83 -1.97
N PHE A 476 6.54 -3.77 -1.22
CA PHE A 476 5.36 -4.60 -1.46
C PHE A 476 4.66 -4.23 -2.77
N PHE A 477 4.57 -2.93 -3.09
CA PHE A 477 4.01 -2.44 -4.35
C PHE A 477 4.78 -2.99 -5.56
N TYR A 478 6.12 -2.90 -5.54
CA TYR A 478 6.93 -3.49 -6.60
C TYR A 478 6.81 -5.02 -6.63
N GLY A 479 6.78 -5.68 -5.48
CA GLY A 479 6.52 -7.11 -5.39
C GLY A 479 5.21 -7.50 -6.05
N LYS A 480 4.11 -6.82 -5.72
CA LYS A 480 2.79 -7.03 -6.33
C LYS A 480 2.86 -6.85 -7.85
N SER A 481 3.49 -5.76 -8.30
CA SER A 481 3.66 -5.49 -9.73
C SER A 481 4.43 -6.61 -10.45
N ILE A 482 5.53 -7.09 -9.86
CA ILE A 482 6.33 -8.19 -10.42
C ILE A 482 5.53 -9.49 -10.45
N ALA A 483 4.81 -9.81 -9.39
CA ALA A 483 3.98 -11.01 -9.30
C ALA A 483 2.91 -11.05 -10.39
N LEU A 484 2.21 -9.92 -10.60
CA LEU A 484 1.19 -9.78 -11.64
C LEU A 484 1.79 -9.92 -13.06
N ASN A 485 2.97 -9.34 -13.31
CA ASN A 485 3.60 -9.38 -14.62
C ASN A 485 4.24 -10.72 -14.97
N THR A 486 4.62 -11.51 -13.97
CA THR A 486 5.37 -12.76 -14.18
C THR A 486 4.53 -14.01 -13.93
N TYR A 487 3.32 -13.85 -13.37
CA TYR A 487 2.49 -14.94 -12.84
C TYR A 487 3.24 -15.87 -11.86
N ALA A 488 4.41 -15.43 -11.35
CA ALA A 488 5.24 -16.13 -10.37
C ALA A 488 4.96 -15.58 -8.97
N ILE A 489 3.70 -15.65 -8.51
CA ILE A 489 3.25 -15.00 -7.28
C ILE A 489 3.97 -15.58 -6.07
N PHE A 490 4.01 -16.91 -5.93
CA PHE A 490 4.64 -17.53 -4.77
C PHE A 490 6.13 -17.21 -4.69
N GLU A 491 6.85 -17.33 -5.83
CA GLU A 491 8.28 -17.03 -5.92
C GLU A 491 8.56 -15.55 -5.61
N THR A 492 7.75 -14.65 -6.14
CA THR A 492 7.90 -13.21 -5.92
C THR A 492 7.64 -12.83 -4.46
N TYR A 493 6.53 -13.29 -3.87
CA TYR A 493 6.26 -12.99 -2.46
C TYR A 493 7.23 -13.67 -1.50
N LEU A 494 7.80 -14.83 -1.87
CA LEU A 494 8.89 -15.44 -1.11
C LEU A 494 10.15 -14.55 -1.13
N VAL A 495 10.49 -13.99 -2.29
CA VAL A 495 11.61 -13.03 -2.43
C VAL A 495 11.33 -11.77 -1.60
N VAL A 496 10.14 -11.18 -1.71
CA VAL A 496 9.74 -9.99 -0.94
C VAL A 496 9.79 -10.28 0.57
N ALA A 497 9.26 -11.41 1.01
CA ALA A 497 9.30 -11.83 2.42
C ALA A 497 10.74 -12.00 2.92
N ALA A 498 11.62 -12.60 2.12
CA ALA A 498 13.03 -12.76 2.45
C ALA A 498 13.73 -11.40 2.59
N ILE A 499 13.41 -10.43 1.72
CA ILE A 499 13.97 -9.08 1.78
C ILE A 499 13.47 -8.35 3.03
N TYR A 500 12.16 -8.36 3.34
CA TYR A 500 11.63 -7.81 4.59
C TYR A 500 12.27 -8.43 5.82
N PHE A 501 12.46 -9.77 5.82
CA PHE A 501 13.15 -10.46 6.91
C PHE A 501 14.59 -9.97 7.07
N VAL A 502 15.35 -9.87 5.99
CA VAL A 502 16.74 -9.35 6.03
C VAL A 502 16.77 -7.91 6.56
N LEU A 503 15.87 -7.04 6.08
CA LEU A 503 15.76 -5.66 6.54
C LEU A 503 15.46 -5.59 8.03
N THR A 504 14.41 -6.26 8.49
CA THR A 504 14.00 -6.22 9.89
C THR A 504 15.00 -6.89 10.83
N PHE A 505 15.60 -8.01 10.39
CA PHE A 505 16.64 -8.71 11.15
C PHE A 505 17.89 -7.83 11.32
N THR A 506 18.39 -7.27 10.21
CA THR A 506 19.59 -6.41 10.20
C THR A 506 19.35 -5.16 11.06
N THR A 507 18.20 -4.50 10.86
CA THR A 507 17.80 -3.33 11.64
C THR A 507 17.74 -3.65 13.14
N THR A 508 17.10 -4.76 13.51
CA THR A 508 17.00 -5.18 14.91
C THR A 508 18.39 -5.44 15.53
N ARG A 509 19.33 -6.04 14.78
CA ARG A 509 20.70 -6.27 15.25
C ARG A 509 21.46 -4.95 15.42
N LEU A 510 21.35 -4.02 14.48
CA LEU A 510 22.00 -2.72 14.56
C LEU A 510 21.44 -1.90 15.75
N LEU A 511 20.13 -1.89 15.94
CA LEU A 511 19.49 -1.18 17.06
C LEU A 511 19.92 -1.76 18.41
N ARG A 512 19.99 -3.07 18.57
CA ARG A 512 20.50 -3.71 19.80
C ARG A 512 21.97 -3.37 20.08
N LEU A 513 22.80 -3.19 19.05
CA LEU A 513 24.18 -2.75 19.23
C LEU A 513 24.25 -1.29 19.72
N ILE A 514 23.38 -0.42 19.20
CA ILE A 514 23.26 0.97 19.65
C ILE A 514 22.77 1.01 21.10
N GLU A 515 21.72 0.25 21.43
CA GLU A 515 21.15 0.12 22.78
C GLU A 515 22.23 -0.32 23.79
N LYS A 516 22.94 -1.42 23.50
CA LYS A 516 24.06 -1.90 24.35
C LYS A 516 25.15 -0.85 24.57
N LYS A 517 25.39 0.02 23.56
CA LYS A 517 26.37 1.11 23.69
C LYS A 517 25.83 2.28 24.53
N MET A 518 24.51 2.48 24.55
CA MET A 518 23.85 3.53 25.34
C MET A 518 23.69 3.13 26.81
N ASP A 519 23.47 1.86 27.11
CA ASP A 519 23.32 1.36 28.51
C ASP A 519 24.61 1.49 29.31
N GLY A 520 25.75 1.68 28.65
CA GLY A 520 27.05 1.83 29.34
C GLY A 520 27.50 0.53 30.03
N LYS A 521 28.65 0.56 30.64
CA LYS A 521 29.07 -0.54 31.51
C LYS A 521 28.22 -0.50 32.80
N THR A 522 27.57 -1.60 33.10
CA THR A 522 26.79 -1.84 34.32
C THR A 522 27.74 -2.03 35.56
N ASP A 523 28.66 -1.09 35.77
CA ASP A 523 29.56 -1.13 36.90
C ASP A 523 29.01 -0.41 38.16
N TYR A 524 27.75 0.06 38.11
CA TYR A 524 27.05 0.54 39.31
C TYR A 524 26.12 -0.55 39.80
N GLN A 525 26.53 -1.33 40.75
CA GLN A 525 25.59 -1.93 41.69
C GLN A 525 24.91 -0.77 42.41
N ILE A 526 23.63 -0.53 42.07
CA ILE A 526 22.78 0.27 42.95
C ILE A 526 22.69 -0.56 44.24
N VAL A 527 23.43 -0.14 45.25
CA VAL A 527 23.24 -0.68 46.60
C VAL A 527 21.80 -0.32 46.94
N GLY A 528 20.94 -1.33 46.90
CA GLY A 528 19.51 -1.17 46.98
C GLY A 528 19.11 -0.38 48.22
N SER A 529 18.27 0.61 47.97
CA SER A 529 17.45 1.19 49.01
C SER A 529 16.61 0.09 49.65
N GLN A 530 16.81 -0.09 50.94
CA GLN A 530 15.88 -0.51 52.01
C GLN A 530 14.92 -1.72 51.84
N ASN A 531 14.96 -2.51 50.78
CA ASN A 531 14.11 -3.73 50.63
C ASN A 531 14.89 -4.99 50.25
N MET A 532 16.21 -5.03 50.51
CA MET A 532 16.87 -6.34 50.58
C MET A 532 16.57 -6.91 51.96
N ASP A 533 15.82 -8.00 51.99
CA ASP A 533 15.67 -8.82 53.19
C ASP A 533 17.07 -9.14 53.74
N ALA A 534 17.27 -8.92 55.03
CA ALA A 534 18.52 -9.23 55.73
C ALA A 534 19.02 -10.67 55.48
N GLU A 535 18.09 -11.58 55.14
CA GLU A 535 18.38 -12.97 54.74
C GLU A 535 19.10 -13.09 53.40
N SER A 536 18.83 -12.22 52.42
CA SER A 536 19.51 -12.28 51.12
C SER A 536 20.94 -11.81 51.20
N ILE A 537 21.23 -10.81 52.06
CA ILE A 537 22.58 -10.30 52.33
C ILE A 537 23.40 -11.37 53.08
N LEU A 538 22.81 -12.04 54.07
CA LEU A 538 23.46 -13.12 54.80
C LEU A 538 23.76 -14.34 53.94
N ARG A 539 22.93 -14.68 52.99
CA ARG A 539 23.17 -15.76 52.00
C ARG A 539 24.31 -15.43 51.04
N GLU A 540 24.42 -14.18 50.61
CA GLU A 540 25.50 -13.73 49.72
C GLU A 540 26.86 -13.62 50.46
N GLN A 541 26.84 -13.27 51.76
CA GLN A 541 28.04 -13.29 52.58
C GLN A 541 28.50 -14.71 52.90
N ALA A 542 27.60 -15.61 53.21
CA ALA A 542 27.91 -17.03 53.45
C ALA A 542 28.42 -17.76 52.19
N ALA A 543 27.99 -17.35 50.99
CA ALA A 543 28.50 -17.89 49.73
C ALA A 543 29.92 -17.41 49.39
N LYS A 544 30.33 -16.22 49.87
CA LYS A 544 31.68 -15.67 49.69
C LYS A 544 32.70 -16.12 50.73
N GLU A 545 32.24 -16.65 51.87
CA GLU A 545 33.11 -17.22 52.92
C GLU A 545 33.30 -18.73 52.75
N GLY A 546 32.65 -19.37 51.78
CA GLY A 546 32.74 -20.77 51.48
C GLY A 546 33.61 -21.14 50.26
N GLU A 547 34.26 -20.15 49.62
CA GLU A 547 35.33 -20.31 48.64
C GLU A 547 36.69 -19.91 49.30
#